data_c64729119d5702a46161a7c8d4bd5998
#
_entry.id   c64729119d5702a46161a7c8d4bd5998
#
_cell.length_a   1.000
_cell.length_b   1.000
_cell.length_c   1.000
_cell.angle_alpha   90.00
_cell.angle_beta   90.00
_cell.angle_gamma   90.00
#
_symmetry.space_group_name_H-M   'P 1'
#
loop_
_entity.id
_entity.type
_entity.pdbx_description
1 polymer ?
#
loop_
_entity_poly.entity_id
_entity_poly.type
_entity_poly.pdbx_seq_one_letter_code
_entity_poly.pdbx_strand_id
1 'polypeptide(L)'
;MLPSAKLTSKCCRSGNPKAEIFWTCRKNWWKSKRKGQILSKPHGINTKNKNETGMSSNHKIEDSLREAIISQPDVILDDSDVMQALIAANERAMGGNIVDLRGIAMDRLETRLDRLEDTHRNVIAAAYENLAGTNQIHRAVLRMLDPVEFETFLRDLGGEVADILRVDAVRLVLESVQNDNDPAVKRLGDVLNVAEPGFINEYLTSGRGGTVRQVTLRGVQDSPASVYGDSADWIRSEACLKLNFGEGRLPGLLILGSEDPHMFGPQQGTDLLGFFAGVFERAMRRWLS
;
A
#
# COMPACT_ATOMS: atom_id res chain seq x y z
N MET A 1 -40.04 17.90 -29.06
CA MET A 1 -40.61 16.59 -28.67
C MET A 1 -39.46 15.58 -28.62
N LEU A 2 -39.05 15.24 -27.43
CA LEU A 2 -38.14 14.09 -27.12
C LEU A 2 -38.91 12.78 -27.29
N PRO A 3 -38.21 11.64 -27.48
CA PRO A 3 -38.06 10.80 -26.32
C PRO A 3 -36.68 10.16 -26.08
N SER A 4 -36.43 9.99 -24.81
CA SER A 4 -35.40 9.26 -24.12
C SER A 4 -35.16 7.84 -24.62
N ALA A 5 -33.92 7.45 -24.82
CA ALA A 5 -33.49 6.05 -24.90
C ALA A 5 -32.66 5.70 -23.65
N LYS A 6 -33.23 4.81 -22.85
CA LYS A 6 -32.59 4.18 -21.68
C LYS A 6 -31.53 3.20 -22.17
N LEU A 7 -30.28 3.43 -21.78
CA LEU A 7 -29.23 2.42 -21.85
C LEU A 7 -29.24 1.60 -20.58
N THR A 8 -29.68 0.37 -20.68
CA THR A 8 -29.55 -0.66 -19.65
C THR A 8 -28.19 -1.31 -19.76
N SER A 9 -27.34 -1.05 -18.77
CA SER A 9 -26.08 -1.77 -18.58
C SER A 9 -26.36 -3.21 -18.12
N LYS A 10 -26.07 -4.18 -18.96
CA LYS A 10 -25.98 -5.59 -18.56
C LYS A 10 -24.62 -5.81 -17.90
N CYS A 11 -24.64 -5.93 -16.58
CA CYS A 11 -23.51 -6.37 -15.78
C CYS A 11 -23.35 -7.88 -15.96
N CYS A 12 -22.23 -8.32 -16.51
CA CYS A 12 -21.86 -9.74 -16.57
C CYS A 12 -21.50 -10.24 -15.17
N ARG A 13 -22.27 -11.22 -14.72
CA ARG A 13 -21.95 -12.04 -13.54
C ARG A 13 -20.77 -12.96 -13.87
N SER A 14 -19.66 -12.78 -13.19
CA SER A 14 -18.73 -13.87 -12.92
C SER A 14 -18.57 -13.94 -11.40
N GLY A 15 -19.20 -14.96 -10.81
CA GLY A 15 -19.22 -15.15 -9.38
C GLY A 15 -17.90 -15.73 -8.87
N ASN A 16 -17.18 -14.93 -8.12
CA ASN A 16 -16.17 -15.42 -7.20
C ASN A 16 -16.32 -14.66 -5.86
N PRO A 17 -16.97 -15.28 -4.85
CA PRO A 17 -17.28 -14.61 -3.59
C PRO A 17 -16.05 -14.26 -2.74
N LYS A 18 -14.85 -14.69 -3.11
CA LYS A 18 -13.61 -14.40 -2.38
C LYS A 18 -12.99 -13.04 -2.73
N ALA A 19 -13.39 -12.42 -3.83
CA ALA A 19 -12.85 -11.11 -4.25
C ALA A 19 -13.54 -9.94 -3.54
N GLU A 20 -14.80 -10.06 -3.15
CA GLU A 20 -15.54 -8.98 -2.49
C GLU A 20 -15.16 -8.78 -1.01
N ILE A 21 -14.68 -9.84 -0.35
CA ILE A 21 -14.26 -9.77 1.07
C ILE A 21 -12.97 -8.94 1.21
N PHE A 22 -12.11 -8.94 0.19
CA PHE A 22 -10.83 -8.22 0.23
C PHE A 22 -10.97 -6.70 0.08
N TRP A 23 -11.98 -6.23 -0.66
CA TRP A 23 -12.22 -4.79 -0.87
C TRP A 23 -12.91 -4.09 0.30
N THR A 24 -13.75 -4.80 1.03
CA THR A 24 -14.44 -4.27 2.22
C THR A 24 -13.49 -4.13 3.41
N CYS A 25 -12.48 -4.99 3.53
CA CYS A 25 -11.52 -4.94 4.62
C CYS A 25 -10.59 -3.70 4.52
N ARG A 26 -10.18 -3.31 3.29
CA ARG A 26 -9.29 -2.16 3.07
C ARG A 26 -9.95 -0.81 3.39
N LYS A 27 -11.25 -0.66 3.13
CA LYS A 27 -11.99 0.58 3.45
C LYS A 27 -12.26 0.77 4.95
N ASN A 28 -12.34 -0.29 5.72
CA ASN A 28 -12.65 -0.21 7.15
C ASN A 28 -11.39 -0.04 8.01
N TRP A 29 -10.22 -0.51 7.56
CA TRP A 29 -8.96 -0.34 8.28
C TRP A 29 -8.50 1.14 8.34
N TRP A 30 -8.74 1.90 7.27
CA TRP A 30 -8.42 3.34 7.22
C TRP A 30 -9.31 4.21 8.12
N LYS A 31 -10.55 3.79 8.39
CA LYS A 31 -11.47 4.55 9.25
C LYS A 31 -11.17 4.38 10.74
N SER A 32 -10.55 3.31 11.15
CA SER A 32 -10.22 3.03 12.54
C SER A 32 -9.03 3.86 13.05
N LYS A 33 -8.02 4.14 12.21
CA LYS A 33 -6.83 4.91 12.63
C LYS A 33 -7.03 6.41 12.84
N ARG A 34 -8.16 7.00 12.44
CA ARG A 34 -8.42 8.44 12.59
C ARG A 34 -9.13 8.86 13.89
N LYS A 35 -9.41 7.95 14.80
CA LYS A 35 -10.10 8.28 16.08
C LYS A 35 -9.19 8.38 17.32
N GLY A 36 -7.88 8.30 17.15
CA GLY A 36 -6.90 8.49 18.23
C GLY A 36 -6.39 9.93 18.32
N GLN A 37 -7.27 10.90 18.45
CA GLN A 37 -6.86 12.27 18.79
C GLN A 37 -7.05 12.53 20.27
N ILE A 38 -5.93 12.79 20.88
CA ILE A 38 -5.60 13.30 22.20
C ILE A 38 -6.54 14.44 22.59
N LEU A 39 -7.24 14.29 23.69
CA LEU A 39 -7.86 15.41 24.40
C LEU A 39 -7.09 15.67 25.68
N SER A 40 -6.47 16.83 25.70
CA SER A 40 -5.80 17.49 26.82
C SER A 40 -6.75 17.76 27.96
N LYS A 41 -6.24 17.57 29.17
CA LYS A 41 -6.87 17.94 30.45
C LYS A 41 -7.05 19.44 30.60
N PRO A 42 -8.06 19.92 31.30
CA PRO A 42 -7.96 21.17 32.05
C PRO A 42 -7.75 20.92 33.55
N HIS A 43 -6.89 21.75 34.09
CA HIS A 43 -6.62 21.98 35.50
C HIS A 43 -7.82 22.62 36.20
N GLY A 44 -7.92 22.36 37.50
CA GLY A 44 -8.53 23.36 38.42
C GLY A 44 -9.31 22.73 39.59
N ILE A 45 -8.66 22.57 40.69
CA ILE A 45 -8.83 23.28 41.99
C ILE A 45 -9.99 22.88 42.88
N ASN A 46 -9.59 22.44 44.05
CA ASN A 46 -9.92 22.87 45.39
C ASN A 46 -10.85 22.01 46.29
N THR A 47 -10.18 21.46 47.24
CA THR A 47 -10.35 21.58 48.71
C THR A 47 -11.68 21.21 49.36
N LYS A 48 -11.50 20.42 50.32
CA LYS A 48 -11.90 20.40 51.75
C LYS A 48 -12.61 19.12 52.18
N ASN A 49 -11.83 18.36 52.88
CA ASN A 49 -12.06 17.92 54.28
C ASN A 49 -13.48 17.55 54.67
N LYS A 50 -13.70 16.26 54.96
CA LYS A 50 -14.21 15.87 56.30
C LYS A 50 -14.03 14.39 56.52
N ASN A 51 -13.46 14.11 57.67
CA ASN A 51 -13.44 12.82 58.33
C ASN A 51 -14.85 12.24 58.44
N GLU A 52 -15.01 11.02 58.01
CA GLU A 52 -15.99 10.12 58.65
C GLU A 52 -15.47 8.68 58.57
N THR A 53 -15.12 8.24 59.73
CA THR A 53 -15.21 6.90 60.35
C THR A 53 -15.54 5.74 59.43
N GLY A 54 -14.64 4.78 59.48
CA GLY A 54 -14.77 3.45 58.85
C GLY A 54 -16.09 2.78 59.18
N MET A 55 -16.79 2.44 58.12
CA MET A 55 -17.73 1.32 58.12
C MET A 55 -17.29 0.40 56.99
N SER A 56 -16.70 -0.72 57.43
CA SER A 56 -16.51 -1.90 56.59
C SER A 56 -17.87 -2.34 56.09
N SER A 57 -18.29 -1.83 54.95
CA SER A 57 -19.45 -2.35 54.22
C SER A 57 -19.02 -3.69 53.64
N ASN A 58 -19.36 -4.77 54.37
CA ASN A 58 -19.39 -6.11 53.79
C ASN A 58 -20.43 -6.12 52.68
N HIS A 59 -20.02 -5.76 51.46
CA HIS A 59 -20.83 -5.98 50.26
C HIS A 59 -20.91 -7.49 50.10
N LYS A 60 -22.01 -8.10 50.56
CA LYS A 60 -22.35 -9.47 50.24
C LYS A 60 -22.67 -9.53 48.76
N ILE A 61 -21.96 -10.39 48.07
CA ILE A 61 -22.28 -10.77 46.69
C ILE A 61 -23.71 -11.33 46.71
N GLU A 62 -24.53 -10.88 45.78
CA GLU A 62 -25.89 -11.36 45.56
C GLU A 62 -25.87 -12.88 45.38
N ASP A 63 -26.78 -13.59 46.06
CA ASP A 63 -26.74 -15.07 46.10
C ASP A 63 -26.84 -15.70 44.70
N SER A 64 -27.60 -15.09 43.81
CA SER A 64 -27.72 -15.49 42.39
C SER A 64 -26.38 -15.39 41.64
N LEU A 65 -25.63 -14.31 41.84
CA LEU A 65 -24.32 -14.11 41.22
C LEU A 65 -23.28 -15.04 41.81
N ARG A 66 -23.35 -15.30 43.12
CA ARG A 66 -22.48 -16.26 43.81
C ARG A 66 -22.66 -17.67 43.31
N GLU A 67 -23.92 -18.08 43.07
CA GLU A 67 -24.25 -19.40 42.56
C GLU A 67 -23.80 -19.59 41.14
N ALA A 68 -23.95 -18.54 40.29
CA ALA A 68 -23.44 -18.54 38.95
C ALA A 68 -21.89 -18.66 38.90
N ILE A 69 -21.16 -17.93 39.74
CA ILE A 69 -19.71 -18.00 39.85
C ILE A 69 -19.22 -19.38 40.28
N ILE A 70 -19.92 -20.02 41.23
CA ILE A 70 -19.55 -21.33 41.73
C ILE A 70 -19.88 -22.46 40.76
N SER A 71 -20.95 -22.30 39.98
CA SER A 71 -21.39 -23.30 38.97
C SER A 71 -20.55 -23.30 37.70
N GLN A 72 -20.01 -22.15 37.30
CA GLN A 72 -19.23 -22.01 36.07
C GLN A 72 -17.97 -21.13 36.30
N PRO A 73 -16.98 -21.61 37.05
CA PRO A 73 -15.78 -20.82 37.33
C PRO A 73 -14.91 -20.55 36.10
N ASP A 74 -14.95 -21.44 35.10
CA ASP A 74 -14.15 -21.33 33.88
C ASP A 74 -14.55 -20.10 33.03
N VAL A 75 -15.83 -19.71 33.04
CA VAL A 75 -16.29 -18.50 32.34
C VAL A 75 -15.63 -17.22 32.89
N ILE A 76 -15.34 -17.20 34.17
CA ILE A 76 -14.67 -16.04 34.81
C ILE A 76 -13.16 -16.08 34.56
N LEU A 77 -12.56 -17.28 34.51
CA LEU A 77 -11.14 -17.44 34.21
C LEU A 77 -10.81 -17.09 32.75
N ASP A 78 -11.74 -17.34 31.86
CA ASP A 78 -11.60 -17.03 30.43
C ASP A 78 -11.91 -15.56 30.11
N ASP A 79 -12.58 -14.83 30.99
CA ASP A 79 -12.88 -13.40 30.84
C ASP A 79 -11.70 -12.54 31.34
N SER A 80 -10.92 -12.02 30.38
CA SER A 80 -9.73 -11.20 30.65
C SER A 80 -10.05 -9.96 31.49
N ASP A 81 -11.21 -9.28 31.23
CA ASP A 81 -11.56 -8.02 31.89
C ASP A 81 -11.96 -8.27 33.36
N VAL A 82 -12.71 -9.35 33.60
CA VAL A 82 -13.09 -9.75 34.94
C VAL A 82 -11.87 -10.17 35.74
N MET A 83 -10.97 -10.96 35.17
CA MET A 83 -9.72 -11.38 35.79
C MET A 83 -8.81 -10.22 36.16
N GLN A 84 -8.66 -9.24 35.24
CA GLN A 84 -7.88 -8.03 35.54
C GLN A 84 -8.51 -7.21 36.66
N ALA A 85 -9.83 -7.07 36.70
CA ALA A 85 -10.52 -6.36 37.75
C ALA A 85 -10.34 -7.04 39.12
N LEU A 86 -10.38 -8.38 39.16
CA LEU A 86 -10.16 -9.18 40.36
C LEU A 86 -8.72 -9.05 40.88
N ILE A 87 -7.73 -9.13 39.98
CA ILE A 87 -6.32 -8.95 40.31
C ILE A 87 -6.08 -7.56 40.87
N ALA A 88 -6.57 -6.51 40.22
CA ALA A 88 -6.45 -5.13 40.69
C ALA A 88 -7.14 -4.89 42.05
N ALA A 89 -8.26 -5.58 42.32
CA ALA A 89 -8.92 -5.54 43.62
C ALA A 89 -8.10 -6.22 44.70
N ASN A 90 -7.50 -7.35 44.39
CA ASN A 90 -6.61 -8.10 45.33
C ASN A 90 -5.35 -7.29 45.66
N GLU A 91 -4.72 -6.66 44.65
CA GLU A 91 -3.56 -5.78 44.84
C GLU A 91 -3.87 -4.60 45.79
N ARG A 92 -5.03 -3.98 45.59
CA ARG A 92 -5.51 -2.90 46.49
C ARG A 92 -5.73 -3.37 47.94
N ALA A 93 -6.20 -4.61 48.10
CA ALA A 93 -6.46 -5.20 49.42
C ALA A 93 -5.18 -5.60 50.15
N MET A 94 -4.14 -5.98 49.41
CA MET A 94 -2.85 -6.43 50.01
C MET A 94 -1.94 -5.28 50.46
N GLY A 95 -2.30 -4.03 50.17
CA GLY A 95 -1.50 -2.85 50.54
C GLY A 95 -0.25 -2.72 49.66
N GLY A 96 0.08 -1.49 49.24
CA GLY A 96 1.06 -1.15 48.22
C GLY A 96 2.54 -1.52 48.47
N ASN A 97 2.84 -2.49 49.32
CA ASN A 97 4.22 -2.90 49.63
C ASN A 97 4.58 -4.30 49.11
N ILE A 98 3.68 -5.00 48.45
CA ILE A 98 3.95 -6.31 47.81
C ILE A 98 3.91 -6.08 46.27
N VAL A 99 5.06 -6.12 45.65
CA VAL A 99 5.18 -6.11 44.19
C VAL A 99 4.83 -7.50 43.68
N ASP A 100 3.69 -7.65 43.02
CA ASP A 100 3.34 -8.89 42.31
C ASP A 100 4.18 -9.06 41.04
N LEU A 101 5.31 -9.74 41.21
CA LEU A 101 6.23 -10.10 40.15
C LEU A 101 5.57 -11.01 39.09
N ARG A 102 4.54 -11.79 39.49
CA ARG A 102 3.79 -12.65 38.54
C ARG A 102 2.92 -11.81 37.62
N GLY A 103 2.17 -10.84 38.14
CA GLY A 103 1.37 -9.92 37.33
C GLY A 103 2.23 -9.17 36.32
N ILE A 104 3.35 -8.60 36.77
CA ILE A 104 4.30 -7.92 35.89
C ILE A 104 4.87 -8.87 34.83
N ALA A 105 5.16 -10.12 35.16
CA ALA A 105 5.68 -11.10 34.20
C ALA A 105 4.61 -11.50 33.16
N MET A 106 3.35 -11.69 33.60
CA MET A 106 2.22 -11.99 32.69
C MET A 106 1.94 -10.86 31.74
N ASP A 107 1.86 -9.63 32.22
CA ASP A 107 1.65 -8.41 31.42
C ASP A 107 2.73 -8.23 30.32
N ARG A 108 3.99 -8.54 30.69
CA ARG A 108 5.10 -8.55 29.73
C ARG A 108 4.97 -9.67 28.69
N LEU A 109 4.49 -10.83 29.08
CA LEU A 109 4.29 -11.95 28.16
C LEU A 109 3.12 -11.67 27.22
N GLU A 110 2.01 -11.14 27.71
CA GLU A 110 0.87 -10.70 26.90
C GLU A 110 1.29 -9.64 25.88
N THR A 111 1.98 -8.59 26.32
CA THR A 111 2.52 -7.56 25.42
C THR A 111 3.46 -8.17 24.37
N ARG A 112 4.21 -9.19 24.70
CA ARG A 112 5.10 -9.86 23.75
C ARG A 112 4.33 -10.74 22.76
N LEU A 113 3.28 -11.40 23.22
CA LEU A 113 2.38 -12.18 22.37
C LEU A 113 1.68 -11.30 21.36
N ASP A 114 1.10 -10.19 21.78
CA ASP A 114 0.44 -9.21 20.90
C ASP A 114 1.39 -8.71 19.80
N ARG A 115 2.62 -8.38 20.20
CA ARG A 115 3.65 -7.95 19.21
C ARG A 115 4.00 -9.06 18.23
N LEU A 116 4.08 -10.30 18.69
CA LEU A 116 4.36 -11.45 17.82
C LEU A 116 3.20 -11.70 16.85
N GLU A 117 1.97 -11.63 17.32
CA GLU A 117 0.79 -11.76 16.47
C GLU A 117 0.71 -10.67 15.41
N ASP A 118 0.93 -9.40 15.79
CA ASP A 118 0.95 -8.29 14.85
C ASP A 118 2.08 -8.45 13.82
N THR A 119 3.26 -8.85 14.27
CA THR A 119 4.39 -9.14 13.36
C THR A 119 4.04 -10.26 12.39
N HIS A 120 3.45 -11.35 12.90
CA HIS A 120 3.04 -12.49 12.08
C HIS A 120 2.00 -12.10 11.02
N ARG A 121 0.97 -11.34 11.42
CA ARG A 121 -0.04 -10.81 10.48
C ARG A 121 0.59 -9.93 9.41
N ASN A 122 1.52 -9.05 9.81
CA ASN A 122 2.20 -8.15 8.87
C ASN A 122 3.09 -8.92 7.87
N VAL A 123 3.81 -9.95 8.32
CA VAL A 123 4.64 -10.80 7.46
C VAL A 123 3.78 -11.57 6.45
N ILE A 124 2.65 -12.13 6.91
CA ILE A 124 1.73 -12.83 6.01
C ILE A 124 1.14 -11.86 4.97
N ALA A 125 0.71 -10.68 5.39
CA ALA A 125 0.18 -9.66 4.48
C ALA A 125 1.22 -9.26 3.41
N ALA A 126 2.46 -9.00 3.82
CA ALA A 126 3.55 -8.69 2.90
C ALA A 126 3.87 -9.85 1.93
N ALA A 127 3.80 -11.10 2.39
CA ALA A 127 4.00 -12.27 1.53
C ALA A 127 2.90 -12.38 0.46
N TYR A 128 1.64 -12.13 0.81
CA TYR A 128 0.53 -12.11 -0.14
C TYR A 128 0.65 -10.95 -1.14
N GLU A 129 1.06 -9.77 -0.70
CA GLU A 129 1.30 -8.62 -1.57
C GLU A 129 2.42 -8.92 -2.58
N ASN A 130 3.51 -9.51 -2.13
CA ASN A 130 4.62 -9.92 -3.01
C ASN A 130 4.18 -10.98 -4.04
N LEU A 131 3.38 -11.96 -3.63
CA LEU A 131 2.85 -12.97 -4.53
C LEU A 131 1.90 -12.34 -5.57
N ALA A 132 1.04 -11.43 -5.15
CA ALA A 132 0.15 -10.70 -6.04
C ALA A 132 0.92 -9.85 -7.05
N GLY A 133 1.94 -9.12 -6.60
CA GLY A 133 2.84 -8.35 -7.45
C GLY A 133 3.59 -9.22 -8.47
N THR A 134 4.11 -10.37 -8.03
CA THR A 134 4.78 -11.32 -8.90
C THR A 134 3.84 -11.84 -10.00
N ASN A 135 2.62 -12.25 -9.65
CA ASN A 135 1.62 -12.69 -10.62
C ASN A 135 1.21 -11.57 -11.58
N GLN A 136 1.12 -10.35 -11.10
CA GLN A 136 0.82 -9.17 -11.91
C GLN A 136 1.91 -8.92 -12.96
N ILE A 137 3.18 -8.95 -12.56
CA ILE A 137 4.32 -8.79 -13.47
C ILE A 137 4.38 -9.95 -14.49
N HIS A 138 4.15 -11.20 -14.08
CA HIS A 138 4.13 -12.32 -15.02
C HIS A 138 3.05 -12.15 -16.10
N ARG A 139 1.85 -11.74 -15.71
CA ARG A 139 0.76 -11.48 -16.66
C ARG A 139 1.10 -10.34 -17.61
N ALA A 140 1.67 -9.24 -17.09
CA ALA A 140 2.10 -8.10 -17.90
C ALA A 140 3.19 -8.49 -18.90
N VAL A 141 4.17 -9.31 -18.48
CA VAL A 141 5.21 -9.85 -19.36
C VAL A 141 4.62 -10.71 -20.48
N LEU A 142 3.72 -11.64 -20.15
CA LEU A 142 3.09 -12.49 -21.16
C LEU A 142 2.33 -11.64 -22.18
N ARG A 143 1.51 -10.69 -21.71
CA ARG A 143 0.76 -9.82 -22.61
C ARG A 143 1.68 -8.94 -23.48
N MET A 144 2.78 -8.44 -22.92
CA MET A 144 3.75 -7.64 -23.64
C MET A 144 4.47 -8.44 -24.76
N LEU A 145 4.61 -9.75 -24.62
CA LEU A 145 5.32 -10.60 -25.59
C LEU A 145 4.41 -11.13 -26.71
N ASP A 146 3.08 -11.01 -26.60
CA ASP A 146 2.12 -11.52 -27.59
C ASP A 146 2.17 -10.76 -28.93
N PRO A 147 2.33 -9.42 -28.99
CA PRO A 147 2.27 -8.68 -30.25
C PRO A 147 3.37 -9.06 -31.23
N VAL A 148 2.98 -9.17 -32.51
CA VAL A 148 3.89 -9.44 -33.62
C VAL A 148 4.33 -8.13 -34.30
N GLU A 149 3.54 -7.07 -34.18
CA GLU A 149 3.79 -5.74 -34.80
C GLU A 149 4.14 -4.72 -33.72
N PHE A 150 5.08 -3.84 -34.04
CA PHE A 150 5.55 -2.81 -33.11
C PHE A 150 4.44 -1.81 -32.70
N GLU A 151 3.59 -1.43 -33.62
CA GLU A 151 2.47 -0.52 -33.34
C GLU A 151 1.48 -1.15 -32.36
N THR A 152 1.16 -2.44 -32.55
CA THR A 152 0.31 -3.20 -31.62
C THR A 152 0.98 -3.34 -30.26
N PHE A 153 2.29 -3.60 -30.24
CA PHE A 153 3.06 -3.65 -28.99
C PHE A 153 2.98 -2.36 -28.16
N LEU A 154 3.13 -1.20 -28.81
CA LEU A 154 3.04 0.09 -28.12
C LEU A 154 1.62 0.40 -27.66
N ARG A 155 0.61 0.07 -28.47
CA ARG A 155 -0.81 0.23 -28.10
C ARG A 155 -1.15 -0.64 -26.88
N ASP A 156 -0.75 -1.90 -26.89
CA ASP A 156 -0.97 -2.82 -25.78
C ASP A 156 -0.20 -2.40 -24.52
N LEU A 157 0.98 -1.82 -24.69
CA LEU A 157 1.78 -1.29 -23.58
C LEU A 157 1.05 -0.16 -22.84
N GLY A 158 0.45 0.77 -23.57
CA GLY A 158 -0.32 1.88 -23.00
C GLY A 158 -1.74 1.50 -22.54
N GLY A 159 -2.25 0.36 -23.00
CA GLY A 159 -3.58 -0.16 -22.68
C GLY A 159 -3.53 -1.37 -21.73
N GLU A 160 -3.64 -2.57 -22.28
CA GLU A 160 -3.82 -3.79 -21.49
C GLU A 160 -2.66 -4.08 -20.51
N VAL A 161 -1.42 -3.75 -20.88
CA VAL A 161 -0.27 -3.91 -19.99
C VAL A 161 -0.35 -2.91 -18.83
N ALA A 162 -0.72 -1.65 -19.11
CA ALA A 162 -0.95 -0.63 -18.10
C ALA A 162 -2.07 -1.05 -17.13
N ASP A 163 -3.18 -1.58 -17.65
CA ASP A 163 -4.30 -2.10 -16.84
C ASP A 163 -3.86 -3.28 -15.95
N ILE A 164 -3.08 -4.22 -16.49
CA ILE A 164 -2.53 -5.34 -15.71
C ILE A 164 -1.61 -4.82 -14.61
N LEU A 165 -0.74 -3.86 -14.90
CA LEU A 165 0.17 -3.24 -13.95
C LEU A 165 -0.56 -2.28 -12.98
N ARG A 166 -1.81 -1.94 -13.26
CA ARG A 166 -2.63 -0.98 -12.48
C ARG A 166 -1.95 0.38 -12.39
N VAL A 167 -1.39 0.82 -13.48
CA VAL A 167 -0.80 2.15 -13.62
C VAL A 167 -1.67 3.01 -14.52
N ASP A 168 -1.68 4.29 -14.25
CA ASP A 168 -2.58 5.22 -14.91
C ASP A 168 -1.98 5.78 -16.21
N ALA A 169 -0.64 5.77 -16.31
CA ALA A 169 0.07 6.18 -17.50
C ALA A 169 1.32 5.33 -17.72
N VAL A 170 1.59 4.99 -18.98
CA VAL A 170 2.86 4.37 -19.41
C VAL A 170 3.46 5.25 -20.49
N ARG A 171 4.74 5.59 -20.35
CA ARG A 171 5.50 6.38 -21.32
C ARG A 171 6.82 5.70 -21.62
N LEU A 172 7.12 5.56 -22.88
CA LEU A 172 8.40 5.08 -23.39
C LEU A 172 9.14 6.26 -24.00
N VAL A 173 10.24 6.67 -23.40
CA VAL A 173 11.10 7.72 -23.91
C VAL A 173 12.32 7.08 -24.55
N LEU A 174 12.57 7.40 -25.82
CA LEU A 174 13.74 6.96 -26.55
C LEU A 174 14.61 8.18 -26.89
N GLU A 175 15.90 8.13 -26.58
CA GLU A 175 16.81 9.16 -27.05
C GLU A 175 17.14 8.94 -28.53
N SER A 176 17.12 10.00 -29.33
CA SER A 176 17.49 9.99 -30.74
C SER A 176 18.28 11.23 -31.10
N VAL A 177 19.23 11.08 -31.99
CA VAL A 177 19.98 12.21 -32.62
C VAL A 177 19.16 12.86 -33.73
N GLN A 178 18.17 12.15 -34.27
CA GLN A 178 17.32 12.61 -35.35
C GLN A 178 16.04 13.19 -34.76
N ASN A 179 15.69 14.43 -35.16
CA ASN A 179 14.39 15.03 -34.83
C ASN A 179 13.31 14.31 -35.63
N ASP A 180 12.63 13.38 -35.03
CA ASP A 180 11.58 12.61 -35.68
C ASP A 180 10.28 13.42 -35.80
N ASN A 181 10.15 14.07 -36.93
CA ASN A 181 8.85 14.57 -37.44
C ASN A 181 8.05 13.47 -38.16
N ASP A 182 8.38 12.19 -37.95
CA ASP A 182 7.69 11.09 -38.59
C ASP A 182 6.21 11.06 -38.13
N PRO A 183 5.26 11.10 -39.07
CA PRO A 183 3.83 11.00 -38.75
C PRO A 183 3.45 9.69 -38.02
N ALA A 184 4.24 8.62 -38.17
CA ALA A 184 4.03 7.36 -37.48
C ALA A 184 4.33 7.49 -35.97
N VAL A 185 5.40 8.21 -35.64
CA VAL A 185 5.75 8.48 -34.21
C VAL A 185 4.70 9.37 -33.56
N LYS A 186 4.18 10.35 -34.28
CA LYS A 186 3.13 11.26 -33.80
C LYS A 186 1.81 10.56 -33.48
N ARG A 187 1.47 9.46 -34.17
CA ARG A 187 0.26 8.66 -33.88
C ARG A 187 0.39 7.83 -32.61
N LEU A 188 1.60 7.57 -32.18
CA LEU A 188 1.93 6.78 -30.98
C LEU A 188 2.38 7.68 -29.81
N GLY A 189 2.24 9.00 -29.97
CA GLY A 189 2.69 10.03 -29.05
C GLY A 189 2.12 9.94 -27.63
N ASP A 190 1.02 9.21 -27.46
CA ASP A 190 0.46 8.95 -26.12
C ASP A 190 1.31 7.96 -25.30
N VAL A 191 2.15 7.15 -25.94
CA VAL A 191 3.01 6.16 -25.28
C VAL A 191 4.48 6.40 -25.59
N LEU A 192 4.81 6.77 -26.84
CA LEU A 192 6.18 6.91 -27.32
C LEU A 192 6.59 8.39 -27.43
N ASN A 193 7.62 8.78 -26.70
CA ASN A 193 8.26 10.09 -26.80
C ASN A 193 9.69 9.93 -27.30
N VAL A 194 10.10 10.80 -28.23
CA VAL A 194 11.49 10.89 -28.68
C VAL A 194 12.12 12.13 -28.04
N ALA A 195 13.26 11.95 -27.41
CA ALA A 195 13.99 12.99 -26.70
C ALA A 195 15.42 13.15 -27.22
N GLU A 196 16.03 14.30 -26.97
CA GLU A 196 17.42 14.55 -27.28
C GLU A 196 18.36 13.71 -26.42
N PRO A 197 19.56 13.38 -26.92
CA PRO A 197 20.55 12.63 -26.13
C PRO A 197 20.92 13.34 -24.85
N GLY A 198 20.87 12.61 -23.72
CA GLY A 198 21.15 13.14 -22.37
C GLY A 198 19.90 13.44 -21.55
N PHE A 199 18.72 13.54 -22.17
CA PHE A 199 17.45 13.81 -21.50
C PHE A 199 17.14 12.81 -20.36
N ILE A 200 17.35 11.51 -20.62
CA ILE A 200 17.04 10.46 -19.64
C ILE A 200 17.87 10.61 -18.37
N ASN A 201 19.16 10.93 -18.51
CA ASN A 201 20.00 11.12 -17.34
C ASN A 201 19.61 12.39 -16.56
N GLU A 202 19.28 13.46 -17.24
CA GLU A 202 18.80 14.71 -16.63
C GLU A 202 17.48 14.47 -15.89
N TYR A 203 16.52 13.80 -16.52
CA TYR A 203 15.24 13.44 -15.94
C TYR A 203 15.38 12.59 -14.68
N LEU A 204 16.20 11.55 -14.72
CA LEU A 204 16.40 10.63 -13.60
C LEU A 204 17.14 11.28 -12.43
N THR A 205 18.06 12.19 -12.70
CA THR A 205 18.82 12.90 -11.65
C THR A 205 18.13 14.18 -11.19
N SER A 206 17.04 14.58 -11.83
CA SER A 206 16.37 15.88 -11.63
C SER A 206 17.37 17.05 -11.70
N GLY A 207 18.31 16.97 -12.62
CA GLY A 207 19.37 17.98 -12.81
C GLY A 207 20.44 18.04 -11.70
N ARG A 208 20.41 17.18 -10.68
CA ARG A 208 21.32 17.28 -9.51
C ARG A 208 22.63 16.50 -9.66
N GLY A 209 22.80 15.76 -10.75
CA GLY A 209 23.96 14.89 -10.94
C GLY A 209 24.03 13.78 -9.90
N GLY A 210 24.19 12.54 -10.32
CA GLY A 210 24.25 11.39 -9.40
C GLY A 210 24.33 10.07 -10.18
N THR A 211 24.55 8.98 -9.45
CA THR A 211 24.48 7.62 -10.03
C THR A 211 23.05 7.28 -10.38
N VAL A 212 22.79 7.08 -11.67
CA VAL A 212 21.48 6.66 -12.18
C VAL A 212 21.30 5.16 -11.89
N ARG A 213 20.25 4.83 -11.14
CA ARG A 213 19.85 3.45 -10.89
C ARG A 213 19.03 2.91 -12.06
N GLN A 214 19.01 1.60 -12.23
CA GLN A 214 18.17 0.95 -13.26
C GLN A 214 16.69 1.21 -13.01
N VAL A 215 16.26 1.15 -11.76
CA VAL A 215 14.88 1.45 -11.35
C VAL A 215 14.91 2.56 -10.30
N THR A 216 14.12 3.60 -10.52
CA THR A 216 13.95 4.71 -9.59
C THR A 216 12.47 4.89 -9.30
N LEU A 217 12.09 4.85 -8.02
CA LEU A 217 10.73 5.10 -7.55
C LEU A 217 10.69 6.45 -6.84
N ARG A 218 9.74 7.30 -7.21
CA ARG A 218 9.61 8.62 -6.58
C ARG A 218 8.19 9.16 -6.61
N GLY A 219 7.85 9.98 -5.61
CA GLY A 219 6.70 10.85 -5.68
C GLY A 219 6.98 12.05 -6.60
N VAL A 220 5.99 12.51 -7.31
CA VAL A 220 6.06 13.65 -8.23
C VAL A 220 5.09 14.71 -7.74
N GLN A 221 5.56 15.94 -7.59
CA GLN A 221 4.72 17.10 -7.24
C GLN A 221 4.26 17.83 -8.50
N ASP A 222 5.17 18.00 -9.45
CA ASP A 222 4.92 18.63 -10.73
C ASP A 222 5.45 17.70 -11.84
N SER A 223 4.55 16.97 -12.46
CA SER A 223 4.92 16.08 -13.57
C SER A 223 5.20 16.90 -14.83
N PRO A 224 6.32 16.69 -15.51
CA PRO A 224 6.64 17.47 -16.70
C PRO A 224 5.69 17.13 -17.84
N ALA A 225 5.03 18.15 -18.38
CA ALA A 225 4.15 18.02 -19.53
C ALA A 225 4.87 17.45 -20.78
N SER A 226 6.19 17.63 -20.87
CA SER A 226 7.01 17.05 -21.94
C SER A 226 7.01 15.51 -21.95
N VAL A 227 6.73 14.87 -20.80
CA VAL A 227 6.69 13.41 -20.67
C VAL A 227 5.26 12.88 -20.66
N TYR A 228 4.38 13.52 -19.89
CA TYR A 228 3.03 13.01 -19.65
C TYR A 228 1.96 13.68 -20.52
N GLY A 229 2.28 14.78 -21.20
CA GLY A 229 1.27 15.53 -21.97
C GLY A 229 0.11 15.96 -21.07
N ASP A 230 -1.12 15.66 -21.51
CA ASP A 230 -2.36 15.99 -20.78
C ASP A 230 -2.52 15.25 -19.46
N SER A 231 -1.74 14.17 -19.24
CA SER A 231 -1.78 13.39 -17.99
C SER A 231 -0.91 13.99 -16.89
N ALA A 232 -0.14 15.04 -17.15
CA ALA A 232 0.82 15.62 -16.21
C ALA A 232 0.16 16.09 -14.89
N ASP A 233 -1.04 16.66 -14.97
CA ASP A 233 -1.69 17.30 -13.82
C ASP A 233 -2.13 16.35 -12.73
N TRP A 234 -2.31 15.07 -13.03
CA TRP A 234 -2.86 14.09 -12.09
C TRP A 234 -1.91 12.98 -11.68
N ILE A 235 -0.75 12.82 -12.33
CA ILE A 235 0.28 11.88 -11.87
C ILE A 235 0.94 12.40 -10.58
N ARG A 236 1.01 11.53 -9.56
CA ARG A 236 1.54 11.84 -8.23
C ARG A 236 2.72 10.97 -7.82
N SER A 237 2.88 9.81 -8.44
CA SER A 237 4.05 8.95 -8.24
C SER A 237 4.45 8.25 -9.53
N GLU A 238 5.72 7.94 -9.67
CA GLU A 238 6.23 7.28 -10.86
C GLU A 238 7.34 6.28 -10.57
N ALA A 239 7.40 5.24 -11.40
CA ALA A 239 8.51 4.32 -11.51
C ALA A 239 9.23 4.53 -12.83
N CYS A 240 10.50 4.91 -12.76
CA CYS A 240 11.36 5.14 -13.89
C CYS A 240 12.29 3.95 -14.09
N LEU A 241 12.20 3.27 -15.22
CA LEU A 241 12.97 2.10 -15.58
C LEU A 241 13.93 2.47 -16.73
N LYS A 242 15.22 2.64 -16.41
CA LYS A 242 16.25 2.90 -17.42
C LYS A 242 16.51 1.65 -18.21
N LEU A 243 16.42 1.75 -19.55
CA LEU A 243 16.56 0.66 -20.48
C LEU A 243 17.91 0.74 -21.21
N ASN A 244 18.54 -0.41 -21.38
CA ASN A 244 19.78 -0.54 -22.15
C ASN A 244 19.55 -1.45 -23.37
N PHE A 245 19.62 -0.89 -24.55
CA PHE A 245 19.38 -1.62 -25.78
C PHE A 245 20.65 -2.26 -26.40
N GLY A 246 21.80 -2.11 -25.74
CA GLY A 246 23.07 -2.69 -26.20
C GLY A 246 24.08 -1.65 -26.63
N GLU A 247 25.29 -2.12 -26.99
CA GLU A 247 26.40 -1.25 -27.41
C GLU A 247 26.06 -0.48 -28.70
N GLY A 248 26.43 0.80 -28.73
CA GLY A 248 26.22 1.67 -29.89
C GLY A 248 24.78 2.20 -30.02
N ARG A 249 23.88 1.88 -29.12
CA ARG A 249 22.49 2.40 -29.07
C ARG A 249 22.31 3.37 -27.92
N LEU A 250 21.50 4.40 -28.16
CA LEU A 250 21.10 5.33 -27.11
C LEU A 250 20.17 4.64 -26.09
N PRO A 251 20.20 5.08 -24.84
CA PRO A 251 19.35 4.51 -23.79
C PRO A 251 17.88 4.82 -24.03
N GLY A 252 17.01 4.03 -23.42
CA GLY A 252 15.57 4.31 -23.31
C GLY A 252 15.16 4.48 -21.85
N LEU A 253 13.97 4.97 -21.65
CA LEU A 253 13.35 5.11 -20.34
C LEU A 253 11.88 4.68 -20.44
N LEU A 254 11.49 3.69 -19.67
CA LEU A 254 10.10 3.33 -19.48
C LEU A 254 9.62 3.93 -18.17
N ILE A 255 8.56 4.71 -18.24
CA ILE A 255 7.98 5.40 -17.08
C ILE A 255 6.59 4.86 -16.84
N LEU A 256 6.31 4.46 -15.61
CA LEU A 256 5.00 4.04 -15.14
C LEU A 256 4.51 5.10 -14.16
N GLY A 257 3.43 5.80 -14.51
CA GLY A 257 2.86 6.87 -13.68
C GLY A 257 1.58 6.43 -12.98
N SER A 258 1.37 6.92 -11.77
CA SER A 258 0.14 6.70 -11.02
C SER A 258 -0.38 7.97 -10.34
N GLU A 259 -1.70 8.08 -10.28
CA GLU A 259 -2.41 9.10 -9.50
C GLU A 259 -2.24 8.88 -7.98
N ASP A 260 -2.04 7.62 -7.55
CA ASP A 260 -1.79 7.31 -6.14
C ASP A 260 -0.35 7.71 -5.73
N PRO A 261 -0.17 8.70 -4.82
CA PRO A 261 1.15 9.14 -4.37
C PRO A 261 1.94 8.05 -3.63
N HIS A 262 1.27 6.97 -3.21
CA HIS A 262 1.89 5.86 -2.48
C HIS A 262 2.18 4.63 -3.33
N MET A 263 1.79 4.65 -4.62
CA MET A 263 1.99 3.52 -5.52
C MET A 263 3.47 3.23 -5.73
N PHE A 264 4.29 4.25 -5.93
CA PHE A 264 5.72 4.15 -6.18
C PHE A 264 6.53 4.87 -5.10
N GLY A 265 6.58 4.26 -3.91
CA GLY A 265 7.34 4.80 -2.78
C GLY A 265 8.82 4.42 -2.83
N PRO A 266 9.75 5.34 -2.43
CA PRO A 266 11.20 5.09 -2.51
C PRO A 266 11.70 3.96 -1.61
N GLN A 267 10.87 3.46 -0.69
CA GLN A 267 11.19 2.35 0.22
C GLN A 267 10.74 0.99 -0.31
N GLN A 268 10.06 0.93 -1.44
CA GLN A 268 9.58 -0.31 -2.03
C GLN A 268 10.70 -1.07 -2.75
N GLY A 269 10.59 -2.41 -2.78
CA GLY A 269 11.50 -3.28 -3.52
C GLY A 269 11.39 -3.03 -5.04
N THR A 270 12.52 -3.02 -5.72
CA THR A 270 12.59 -2.74 -7.16
C THR A 270 12.84 -3.99 -8.03
N ASP A 271 12.97 -5.16 -7.41
CA ASP A 271 13.40 -6.39 -8.10
C ASP A 271 12.43 -6.83 -9.21
N LEU A 272 11.13 -6.76 -8.93
CA LEU A 272 10.09 -7.11 -9.91
C LEU A 272 10.05 -6.14 -11.09
N LEU A 273 10.22 -4.85 -10.84
CA LEU A 273 10.31 -3.84 -11.90
C LEU A 273 11.61 -3.94 -12.68
N GLY A 274 12.72 -4.29 -12.01
CA GLY A 274 13.99 -4.60 -12.66
C GLY A 274 13.90 -5.81 -13.59
N PHE A 275 13.21 -6.86 -13.15
CA PHE A 275 12.91 -8.02 -14.01
C PHE A 275 12.04 -7.61 -15.21
N PHE A 276 10.98 -6.86 -14.98
CA PHE A 276 10.12 -6.37 -16.06
C PHE A 276 10.89 -5.52 -17.06
N ALA A 277 11.74 -4.60 -16.61
CA ALA A 277 12.62 -3.79 -17.45
C ALA A 277 13.57 -4.67 -18.30
N GLY A 278 14.17 -5.69 -17.69
CA GLY A 278 15.06 -6.60 -18.41
C GLY A 278 14.36 -7.45 -19.49
N VAL A 279 13.10 -7.83 -19.28
CA VAL A 279 12.28 -8.49 -20.31
C VAL A 279 11.90 -7.48 -21.40
N PHE A 280 11.48 -6.28 -21.02
CA PHE A 280 11.15 -5.20 -21.95
C PHE A 280 12.32 -4.85 -22.88
N GLU A 281 13.53 -4.72 -22.33
CA GLU A 281 14.74 -4.49 -23.14
C GLU A 281 14.93 -5.55 -24.22
N ARG A 282 14.72 -6.83 -23.87
CA ARG A 282 14.86 -7.95 -24.82
C ARG A 282 13.78 -7.93 -25.89
N ALA A 283 12.53 -7.60 -25.51
CA ALA A 283 11.43 -7.44 -26.45
C ALA A 283 11.73 -6.30 -27.42
N MET A 284 12.16 -5.13 -26.91
CA MET A 284 12.48 -3.97 -27.74
C MET A 284 13.65 -4.21 -28.71
N ARG A 285 14.66 -5.00 -28.32
CA ARG A 285 15.77 -5.31 -29.23
C ARG A 285 15.32 -6.02 -30.51
N ARG A 286 14.21 -6.77 -30.49
CA ARG A 286 13.63 -7.39 -31.70
C ARG A 286 13.15 -6.36 -32.71
N TRP A 287 12.71 -5.20 -32.26
CA TRP A 287 12.18 -4.13 -33.08
C TRP A 287 13.24 -3.13 -33.53
N LEU A 288 14.33 -3.05 -32.77
CA LEU A 288 15.44 -2.14 -33.05
C LEU A 288 16.57 -2.81 -33.88
N SER A 289 16.47 -4.10 -34.20
CA SER A 289 17.50 -4.85 -34.95
C SER A 289 17.43 -4.59 -36.47
#